data_c08c5b06c23f086ba02b50ed62ce13fa
#
_entry.id   c08c5b06c23f086ba02b50ed62ce13fa
#
_cell.length_a   1.000
_cell.length_b   1.000
_cell.length_c   1.000
_cell.angle_alpha   90.00
_cell.angle_beta   90.00
_cell.angle_gamma   90.00
#
_symmetry.space_group_name_H-M   'P 1'
#
loop_
_entity.id
_entity.type
_entity.pdbx_description
1 polymer ?
#
loop_
_entity_poly.entity_id
_entity_poly.type
_entity_poly.pdbx_seq_one_letter_code
_entity_poly.pdbx_strand_id
1 'polypeptide(L)'
;RRQRQMCIRDSLYLVDNQLSPISPHGARFTWNNPSGGALEWAFNSQVGIIDTSGDLRWYLLNGIINDPADPWTSGFMMGFQQTNDGALTWGFGQRYVKYDLMGREIFNRRLPESYSDYSHAFDNAQNGHSFLRVASSDYRRPDGKRVHTVRDVIVEIDQNGGVVDDFRLFDILDPYRSNVVQAMDQGAVCLNIDESKSGQTLSAEDLAKMDANGQFGDIAGTGPGRNWAHVNSVDYDPTDDAIIISSRHQGIVKIGRDKKVKWILASPEGWKKGWAEKVLTPVDHNGKPIKCENSKCEGSFDWSWTQHTAWRIDSKSNKDVLYLSVFDNGDARGMEQPPLPDMKYSRAVIYKIDQKKMTVEQIWEVGKELGHPYFSPVTGLTKYMEDTDTMMVYWSTAGLGASPEKKGNKLGRLNPHICEYKWGETTPVVDIVLWDTFGYQAFPINLEKAFTLN
;
A
#
# COMPACT_ATOMS: atom_id res chain seq x y z
N ARG A 1 -0.37 -37.20 19.10
CA ARG A 1 -0.94 -36.83 17.80
C ARG A 1 -2.19 -35.93 17.93
N ARG A 2 -3.19 -36.25 18.79
CA ARG A 2 -4.37 -35.38 19.00
C ARG A 2 -4.01 -34.03 19.65
N GLN A 3 -3.11 -34.02 20.61
CA GLN A 3 -2.64 -32.76 21.21
C GLN A 3 -1.87 -31.86 20.23
N ARG A 4 -1.04 -32.45 19.36
CA ARG A 4 -0.39 -31.70 18.28
C ARG A 4 -1.39 -31.12 17.27
N GLN A 5 -2.44 -31.85 16.94
CA GLN A 5 -3.49 -31.35 16.05
C GLN A 5 -4.36 -30.27 16.68
N MET A 6 -4.62 -30.34 18.00
CA MET A 6 -5.28 -29.25 18.71
C MET A 6 -4.41 -27.99 18.79
N CYS A 7 -3.13 -28.14 19.12
CA CYS A 7 -2.19 -27.01 19.11
C CYS A 7 -2.02 -26.38 17.72
N ILE A 8 -2.18 -27.19 16.66
CA ILE A 8 -2.09 -26.72 15.28
C ILE A 8 -3.40 -26.00 14.83
N ARG A 9 -4.54 -26.38 15.39
CA ARG A 9 -5.83 -25.71 15.06
C ARG A 9 -6.07 -24.44 15.84
N ASP A 10 -5.52 -24.36 17.05
CA ASP A 10 -5.69 -23.20 17.95
C ASP A 10 -4.37 -22.43 18.09
N SER A 11 -3.53 -22.50 17.11
CA SER A 11 -2.09 -22.36 17.15
C SER A 11 -1.61 -20.97 17.39
N LEU A 12 -1.64 -20.60 18.63
CA LEU A 12 -0.80 -19.55 19.14
C LEU A 12 0.38 -20.18 19.90
N TYR A 13 1.54 -20.23 19.30
CA TYR A 13 2.78 -20.41 20.01
C TYR A 13 3.34 -19.04 20.38
N LEU A 14 2.82 -18.46 21.44
CA LEU A 14 3.51 -17.41 22.15
C LEU A 14 4.64 -18.07 22.94
N VAL A 15 5.80 -18.15 22.37
CA VAL A 15 7.01 -18.37 23.15
C VAL A 15 7.41 -17.02 23.68
N ASP A 16 6.95 -16.71 24.88
CA ASP A 16 7.44 -15.57 25.62
C ASP A 16 8.90 -15.86 25.98
N ASN A 17 9.82 -15.24 25.28
CA ASN A 17 11.20 -15.25 25.69
C ASN A 17 11.92 -14.02 25.17
N GLN A 18 12.25 -13.20 26.08
CA GLN A 18 13.12 -12.05 25.89
C GLN A 18 12.43 -10.89 25.19
N LEU A 19 11.72 -10.15 25.98
CA LEU A 19 11.30 -8.82 25.64
C LEU A 19 12.49 -8.02 25.12
N SER A 20 12.41 -7.65 23.84
CA SER A 20 13.34 -6.68 23.31
C SER A 20 13.19 -5.38 24.08
N PRO A 21 14.25 -4.62 24.31
CA PRO A 21 14.15 -3.29 24.90
C PRO A 21 13.21 -2.34 24.16
N ILE A 22 12.92 -2.65 22.88
CA ILE A 22 12.07 -1.83 22.00
C ILE A 22 10.63 -2.35 21.99
N SER A 23 10.42 -3.65 22.18
CA SER A 23 9.10 -4.26 22.21
C SER A 23 8.87 -4.96 23.54
N PRO A 24 8.10 -4.37 24.47
CA PRO A 24 7.82 -4.98 25.77
C PRO A 24 7.05 -6.30 25.66
N HIS A 25 6.46 -6.60 24.49
CA HIS A 25 5.61 -7.78 24.29
C HIS A 25 6.26 -8.89 23.46
N GLY A 26 7.51 -8.71 23.04
CA GLY A 26 8.25 -9.70 22.23
C GLY A 26 7.77 -9.77 20.78
N ALA A 27 6.51 -10.00 20.53
CA ALA A 27 5.93 -10.01 19.19
C ALA A 27 5.73 -8.56 18.69
N ARG A 28 6.28 -8.25 17.53
CA ARG A 28 6.33 -6.87 17.07
C ARG A 28 5.73 -6.64 15.69
N PHE A 29 5.95 -7.55 14.76
CA PHE A 29 5.59 -7.36 13.37
C PHE A 29 4.81 -8.55 12.82
N THR A 30 3.79 -8.28 12.03
CA THR A 30 3.23 -9.27 11.12
C THR A 30 4.03 -9.30 9.84
N TRP A 31 4.00 -10.43 9.18
CA TRP A 31 4.50 -10.57 7.82
C TRP A 31 3.62 -11.54 7.06
N ASN A 32 3.28 -11.23 5.82
CA ASN A 32 2.51 -12.13 4.98
C ASN A 32 3.12 -12.30 3.59
N ASN A 33 2.95 -13.49 3.05
CA ASN A 33 3.23 -13.82 1.68
C ASN A 33 1.97 -14.37 1.00
N PRO A 34 1.28 -13.57 0.21
CA PRO A 34 0.06 -14.00 -0.46
C PRO A 34 0.31 -15.07 -1.52
N SER A 35 1.51 -15.19 -2.06
CA SER A 35 1.84 -16.22 -3.07
C SER A 35 1.93 -17.63 -2.50
N GLY A 36 1.93 -17.78 -1.18
CA GLY A 36 2.12 -19.06 -0.51
C GLY A 36 3.58 -19.56 -0.54
N GLY A 37 3.90 -20.53 0.26
CA GLY A 37 5.17 -21.27 0.21
C GLY A 37 6.37 -20.62 0.90
N ALA A 38 6.31 -19.37 1.31
CA ALA A 38 7.47 -18.69 1.88
C ALA A 38 7.80 -19.10 3.32
N LEU A 39 6.84 -19.63 4.04
CA LEU A 39 7.06 -20.21 5.36
C LEU A 39 6.94 -21.74 5.30
N GLU A 40 7.73 -22.40 4.44
CA GLU A 40 7.75 -23.88 4.36
C GLU A 40 8.00 -24.51 5.72
N TRP A 41 8.89 -23.92 6.50
CA TRP A 41 9.17 -24.31 7.86
C TRP A 41 8.02 -24.03 8.85
N ALA A 42 7.07 -23.14 8.51
CA ALA A 42 5.84 -22.85 9.26
C ALA A 42 4.61 -23.44 8.58
N PHE A 43 4.72 -24.62 8.01
CA PHE A 43 3.59 -25.37 7.43
C PHE A 43 2.88 -24.63 6.28
N ASN A 44 3.63 -23.93 5.45
CA ASN A 44 3.11 -23.12 4.34
C ASN A 44 2.11 -22.04 4.78
N SER A 45 2.27 -21.49 5.97
CA SER A 45 1.45 -20.38 6.42
C SER A 45 1.68 -19.13 5.55
N GLN A 46 0.62 -18.39 5.32
CA GLN A 46 0.68 -17.13 4.58
C GLN A 46 0.96 -15.92 5.47
N VAL A 47 0.78 -16.03 6.77
CA VAL A 47 1.03 -14.94 7.72
C VAL A 47 1.70 -15.44 8.98
N GLY A 48 2.66 -14.68 9.46
CA GLY A 48 3.32 -14.90 10.74
C GLY A 48 3.44 -13.62 11.54
N ILE A 49 3.70 -13.77 12.82
CA ILE A 49 4.09 -12.70 13.74
C ILE A 49 5.52 -12.97 14.19
N ILE A 50 6.36 -11.96 14.07
CA ILE A 50 7.81 -12.02 14.30
C ILE A 50 8.14 -11.05 15.43
N ASP A 51 9.06 -11.41 16.30
CA ASP A 51 9.62 -10.48 17.28
C ASP A 51 10.83 -9.70 16.73
N THR A 52 11.38 -8.82 17.56
CA THR A 52 12.54 -8.00 17.17
C THR A 52 13.85 -8.77 17.05
N SER A 53 13.88 -10.03 17.46
CA SER A 53 15.01 -10.95 17.25
C SER A 53 14.89 -11.74 15.93
N GLY A 54 13.77 -11.57 15.21
CA GLY A 54 13.47 -12.31 13.98
C GLY A 54 12.84 -13.69 14.23
N ASP A 55 12.52 -14.02 15.48
CA ASP A 55 11.90 -15.29 15.82
C ASP A 55 10.41 -15.27 15.53
N LEU A 56 9.90 -16.36 14.91
CA LEU A 56 8.48 -16.56 14.69
C LEU A 56 7.77 -16.85 16.01
N ARG A 57 6.75 -16.05 16.31
CA ARG A 57 5.97 -16.19 17.54
C ARG A 57 4.56 -16.74 17.31
N TRP A 58 4.02 -16.55 16.12
CA TRP A 58 2.70 -17.02 15.75
C TRP A 58 2.60 -17.18 14.22
N TYR A 59 1.74 -18.07 13.77
CA TYR A 59 1.38 -18.19 12.35
C TYR A 59 -0.04 -18.74 12.19
N LEU A 60 -0.69 -18.39 11.09
CA LEU A 60 -2.03 -18.87 10.76
C LEU A 60 -1.93 -19.91 9.64
N LEU A 61 -2.48 -21.08 9.87
CA LEU A 61 -2.48 -22.15 8.87
C LEU A 61 -3.47 -21.89 7.75
N ASN A 62 -3.05 -22.09 6.52
CA ASN A 62 -3.88 -21.95 5.33
C ASN A 62 -5.17 -22.78 5.41
N GLY A 63 -5.13 -23.97 5.97
CA GLY A 63 -6.30 -24.84 6.12
C GLY A 63 -7.40 -24.32 7.05
N ILE A 64 -7.13 -23.24 7.81
CA ILE A 64 -8.14 -22.57 8.64
C ILE A 64 -8.93 -21.56 7.82
N ILE A 65 -8.24 -20.87 6.90
CA ILE A 65 -8.80 -19.75 6.14
C ILE A 65 -9.22 -20.12 4.72
N ASN A 66 -8.78 -21.27 4.21
CA ASN A 66 -9.10 -21.76 2.89
C ASN A 66 -10.14 -22.86 2.98
N ASP A 67 -11.32 -22.59 2.48
CA ASP A 67 -12.31 -23.62 2.21
C ASP A 67 -12.05 -24.19 0.80
N PRO A 68 -11.66 -25.49 0.69
CA PRO A 68 -11.47 -26.10 -0.63
C PRO A 68 -12.73 -26.13 -1.49
N ALA A 69 -13.91 -26.02 -0.86
CA ALA A 69 -15.19 -25.97 -1.56
C ALA A 69 -15.54 -24.56 -2.06
N ASP A 70 -14.88 -23.53 -1.56
CA ASP A 70 -15.05 -22.15 -2.02
C ASP A 70 -13.72 -21.60 -2.55
N PRO A 71 -13.46 -21.73 -3.86
CA PRO A 71 -12.20 -21.28 -4.45
C PRO A 71 -11.97 -19.76 -4.34
N TRP A 72 -12.98 -19.01 -3.94
CA TRP A 72 -12.88 -17.56 -3.74
C TRP A 72 -12.38 -17.16 -2.35
N THR A 73 -12.32 -18.11 -1.41
CA THR A 73 -11.70 -17.87 -0.10
C THR A 73 -10.20 -18.09 -0.12
N SER A 74 -9.66 -18.56 -1.24
CA SER A 74 -8.27 -18.92 -1.33
C SER A 74 -7.37 -17.70 -1.30
N GLY A 75 -6.67 -17.56 -0.31
CA GLY A 75 -5.27 -17.45 -0.25
C GLY A 75 -4.59 -16.12 -0.30
N PHE A 76 -5.05 -15.10 -0.93
CA PHE A 76 -4.34 -13.82 -0.90
C PHE A 76 -4.84 -12.96 0.26
N MET A 77 -4.02 -12.81 1.30
CA MET A 77 -4.33 -11.93 2.42
C MET A 77 -3.90 -10.52 2.07
N MET A 78 -4.78 -9.77 1.43
CA MET A 78 -4.53 -8.37 1.11
C MET A 78 -5.25 -7.43 2.06
N GLY A 79 -4.66 -6.25 2.30
CA GLY A 79 -5.19 -5.30 3.26
C GLY A 79 -5.13 -5.83 4.70
N PHE A 80 -4.13 -6.64 5.01
CA PHE A 80 -3.98 -7.25 6.32
C PHE A 80 -3.75 -6.18 7.39
N GLN A 81 -4.60 -6.17 8.41
CA GLN A 81 -4.50 -5.21 9.53
C GLN A 81 -4.97 -5.84 10.83
N GLN A 82 -4.45 -5.35 11.95
CA GLN A 82 -5.00 -5.58 13.27
C GLN A 82 -6.05 -4.53 13.59
N THR A 83 -7.22 -4.97 14.03
CA THR A 83 -8.30 -4.08 14.49
C THR A 83 -8.08 -3.62 15.93
N ASN A 84 -8.86 -2.61 16.35
CA ASN A 84 -8.75 -2.07 17.72
C ASN A 84 -9.10 -3.10 18.81
N ASP A 85 -9.92 -4.10 18.49
CA ASP A 85 -10.25 -5.22 19.38
C ASP A 85 -9.24 -6.38 19.28
N GLY A 86 -8.12 -6.17 18.62
CA GLY A 86 -7.00 -7.12 18.52
C GLY A 86 -7.18 -8.22 17.48
N ALA A 87 -8.32 -8.29 16.81
CA ALA A 87 -8.54 -9.25 15.73
C ALA A 87 -7.79 -8.85 14.47
N LEU A 88 -7.78 -9.72 13.47
CA LEU A 88 -7.11 -9.53 12.20
C LEU A 88 -8.14 -9.46 11.08
N THR A 89 -7.99 -8.49 10.18
CA THR A 89 -8.81 -8.35 8.97
C THR A 89 -7.97 -8.45 7.72
N TRP A 90 -8.55 -9.04 6.68
CA TRP A 90 -7.99 -9.08 5.33
C TRP A 90 -9.08 -9.45 4.33
N GLY A 91 -8.74 -9.48 3.06
CA GLY A 91 -9.64 -9.97 2.04
C GLY A 91 -8.93 -10.22 0.70
N PHE A 92 -9.68 -10.82 -0.22
CA PHE A 92 -9.26 -10.99 -1.61
C PHE A 92 -10.46 -11.39 -2.48
N GLY A 93 -10.46 -10.91 -3.72
CA GLY A 93 -11.48 -11.28 -4.70
C GLY A 93 -12.88 -10.84 -4.30
N GLN A 94 -13.72 -11.77 -3.89
CA GLN A 94 -15.12 -11.51 -3.54
C GLN A 94 -15.40 -11.52 -2.05
N ARG A 95 -14.37 -11.65 -1.20
CA ARG A 95 -14.54 -11.81 0.23
C ARG A 95 -13.61 -10.92 1.05
N TYR A 96 -14.10 -10.56 2.22
CA TYR A 96 -13.34 -9.93 3.29
C TYR A 96 -13.71 -10.58 4.63
N VAL A 97 -12.73 -10.71 5.49
CA VAL A 97 -12.84 -11.57 6.68
C VAL A 97 -12.27 -10.89 7.92
N LYS A 98 -12.70 -11.36 9.07
CA LYS A 98 -12.13 -11.03 10.36
C LYS A 98 -11.98 -12.29 11.21
N TYR A 99 -10.79 -12.49 11.72
CA TYR A 99 -10.43 -13.62 12.59
C TYR A 99 -9.76 -13.11 13.86
N ASP A 100 -9.99 -13.80 14.97
CA ASP A 100 -9.16 -13.55 16.15
C ASP A 100 -7.80 -14.27 16.03
N LEU A 101 -6.88 -13.95 16.96
CA LEU A 101 -5.56 -14.58 16.98
C LEU A 101 -5.59 -16.07 17.35
N MET A 102 -6.72 -16.59 17.86
CA MET A 102 -6.94 -18.01 18.08
C MET A 102 -7.44 -18.76 16.83
N GLY A 103 -7.54 -18.04 15.69
CA GLY A 103 -8.02 -18.60 14.44
C GLY A 103 -9.53 -18.80 14.36
N ARG A 104 -10.30 -18.16 15.27
CA ARG A 104 -11.77 -18.22 15.22
C ARG A 104 -12.27 -17.16 14.25
N GLU A 105 -13.14 -17.58 13.34
CA GLU A 105 -13.81 -16.69 12.42
C GLU A 105 -14.83 -15.82 13.16
N ILE A 106 -14.67 -14.50 13.09
CA ILE A 106 -15.64 -13.53 13.60
C ILE A 106 -16.65 -13.23 12.51
N PHE A 107 -16.17 -13.01 11.29
CA PHE A 107 -17.01 -12.98 10.11
C PHE A 107 -16.24 -13.33 8.84
N ASN A 108 -16.98 -13.84 7.85
CA ASN A 108 -16.51 -14.10 6.50
C ASN A 108 -17.61 -13.63 5.54
N ARG A 109 -17.42 -12.49 4.91
CA ARG A 109 -18.45 -11.79 4.15
C ARG A 109 -18.10 -11.71 2.69
N ARG A 110 -19.09 -11.87 1.82
CA ARG A 110 -18.98 -11.48 0.42
C ARG A 110 -19.04 -9.97 0.30
N LEU A 111 -18.38 -9.45 -0.73
CA LEU A 111 -18.58 -8.06 -1.12
C LEU A 111 -20.07 -7.82 -1.42
N PRO A 112 -20.60 -6.64 -1.10
CA PRO A 112 -21.94 -6.26 -1.49
C PRO A 112 -22.13 -6.37 -3.01
N GLU A 113 -23.38 -6.59 -3.45
CA GLU A 113 -23.71 -6.63 -4.87
C GLU A 113 -23.23 -5.37 -5.60
N SER A 114 -22.82 -5.54 -6.84
CA SER A 114 -22.20 -4.52 -7.71
C SER A 114 -20.71 -4.27 -7.46
N TYR A 115 -20.11 -4.83 -6.43
CA TYR A 115 -18.67 -4.75 -6.19
C TYR A 115 -17.98 -6.09 -6.38
N SER A 116 -16.76 -6.04 -6.85
CA SER A 116 -15.94 -7.21 -7.12
C SER A 116 -14.46 -6.89 -6.94
N ASP A 117 -13.62 -7.89 -7.05
CA ASP A 117 -12.17 -7.74 -7.16
C ASP A 117 -11.56 -6.91 -6.01
N TYR A 118 -11.93 -7.26 -4.76
CA TYR A 118 -11.25 -6.70 -3.60
C TYR A 118 -9.76 -7.02 -3.65
N SER A 119 -8.95 -6.03 -3.43
CA SER A 119 -7.50 -6.21 -3.25
C SER A 119 -6.84 -4.99 -2.62
N HIS A 120 -5.64 -5.17 -2.08
CA HIS A 120 -4.71 -4.18 -1.57
C HIS A 120 -5.12 -3.49 -0.27
N ALA A 121 -6.23 -2.76 -0.23
CA ALA A 121 -6.54 -1.88 0.88
C ALA A 121 -7.78 -2.30 1.66
N PHE A 122 -7.61 -2.37 2.95
CA PHE A 122 -8.66 -2.53 3.96
C PHE A 122 -8.32 -1.60 5.12
N ASP A 123 -9.07 -0.53 5.29
CA ASP A 123 -8.90 0.33 6.44
C ASP A 123 -10.01 0.09 7.47
N ASN A 124 -9.61 -0.13 8.73
CA ASN A 124 -10.52 -0.20 9.87
C ASN A 124 -10.57 1.19 10.51
N ALA A 125 -11.53 1.98 10.08
CA ALA A 125 -11.64 3.36 10.48
C ALA A 125 -12.08 3.53 11.94
N GLN A 126 -11.71 4.66 12.51
CA GLN A 126 -12.03 5.00 13.90
C GLN A 126 -13.54 5.17 14.16
N ASN A 127 -14.34 5.43 13.10
CA ASN A 127 -15.79 5.50 13.18
C ASN A 127 -16.46 4.12 13.26
N GLY A 128 -15.69 3.04 13.26
CA GLY A 128 -16.17 1.66 13.30
C GLY A 128 -16.58 1.08 11.95
N HIS A 129 -16.44 1.85 10.87
CA HIS A 129 -16.64 1.37 9.50
C HIS A 129 -15.35 0.81 8.93
N SER A 130 -15.46 0.17 7.78
CA SER A 130 -14.32 -0.31 7.01
C SER A 130 -14.34 0.28 5.61
N PHE A 131 -13.18 0.69 5.10
CA PHE A 131 -13.02 1.15 3.73
C PHE A 131 -12.27 0.09 2.94
N LEU A 132 -12.91 -0.42 1.89
CA LEU A 132 -12.37 -1.48 1.05
C LEU A 132 -12.09 -0.95 -0.35
N ARG A 133 -10.94 -1.30 -0.90
CA ARG A 133 -10.65 -1.06 -2.31
C ARG A 133 -11.21 -2.21 -3.15
N VAL A 134 -12.12 -1.89 -4.05
CA VAL A 134 -12.85 -2.84 -4.90
C VAL A 134 -12.94 -2.35 -6.34
N ALA A 135 -13.55 -3.14 -7.21
CA ALA A 135 -13.97 -2.75 -8.55
C ALA A 135 -15.50 -2.65 -8.61
N SER A 136 -16.02 -1.80 -9.49
CA SER A 136 -17.44 -1.79 -9.85
C SER A 136 -17.64 -2.65 -11.10
N SER A 137 -18.65 -3.52 -11.08
CA SER A 137 -18.94 -4.44 -12.18
C SER A 137 -19.75 -3.83 -13.33
N ASP A 138 -20.37 -2.67 -13.13
CA ASP A 138 -21.29 -2.08 -14.10
C ASP A 138 -21.10 -0.55 -14.25
N TYR A 139 -19.87 -0.14 -14.53
CA TYR A 139 -19.58 1.26 -14.78
C TYR A 139 -19.69 1.61 -16.27
N ARG A 140 -20.28 2.78 -16.56
CA ARG A 140 -20.30 3.37 -17.90
C ARG A 140 -19.64 4.73 -17.89
N ARG A 141 -18.81 4.96 -18.88
CA ARG A 141 -18.20 6.26 -19.13
C ARG A 141 -19.29 7.29 -19.52
N PRO A 142 -18.98 8.59 -19.41
CA PRO A 142 -19.90 9.65 -19.88
C PRO A 142 -20.28 9.53 -21.35
N ASP A 143 -19.45 8.91 -22.22
CA ASP A 143 -19.74 8.63 -23.61
C ASP A 143 -20.64 7.40 -23.82
N GLY A 144 -21.11 6.77 -22.74
CA GLY A 144 -21.99 5.61 -22.75
C GLY A 144 -21.32 4.27 -22.90
N LYS A 145 -20.01 4.21 -23.17
CA LYS A 145 -19.29 2.95 -23.29
C LYS A 145 -19.19 2.28 -21.92
N ARG A 146 -19.51 0.98 -21.87
CA ARG A 146 -19.28 0.15 -20.69
C ARG A 146 -17.79 -0.03 -20.50
N VAL A 147 -17.30 0.18 -19.29
CA VAL A 147 -15.93 -0.15 -18.92
C VAL A 147 -15.90 -1.57 -18.41
N HIS A 148 -14.98 -2.37 -18.91
CA HIS A 148 -14.86 -3.78 -18.62
C HIS A 148 -14.55 -4.04 -17.15
N THR A 149 -13.60 -3.30 -16.60
CA THR A 149 -13.36 -3.26 -15.16
C THR A 149 -12.89 -1.87 -14.76
N VAL A 150 -13.62 -1.23 -13.90
CA VAL A 150 -13.10 -0.09 -13.15
C VAL A 150 -12.65 -0.62 -11.82
N ARG A 151 -11.37 -0.83 -11.70
CA ARG A 151 -10.72 -1.00 -10.41
C ARG A 151 -10.61 0.37 -9.79
N ASP A 152 -10.56 0.38 -8.47
CA ASP A 152 -10.43 1.60 -7.69
C ASP A 152 -11.75 2.35 -7.48
N VAL A 153 -12.68 1.60 -6.92
CA VAL A 153 -13.78 2.13 -6.10
C VAL A 153 -13.40 1.88 -4.64
N ILE A 154 -13.54 2.88 -3.81
CA ILE A 154 -13.44 2.71 -2.37
C ILE A 154 -14.85 2.65 -1.82
N VAL A 155 -15.22 1.50 -1.27
CA VAL A 155 -16.53 1.31 -0.63
C VAL A 155 -16.39 1.40 0.88
N GLU A 156 -17.26 2.18 1.51
CA GLU A 156 -17.41 2.23 2.96
C GLU A 156 -18.50 1.27 3.41
N ILE A 157 -18.17 0.42 4.36
CA ILE A 157 -19.02 -0.64 4.87
C ILE A 157 -19.18 -0.48 6.38
N ASP A 158 -20.41 -0.57 6.87
CA ASP A 158 -20.68 -0.58 8.29
C ASP A 158 -20.30 -1.90 8.97
N GLN A 159 -20.45 -1.96 10.29
CA GLN A 159 -20.14 -3.13 11.11
C GLN A 159 -20.94 -4.39 10.73
N ASN A 160 -22.09 -4.23 10.07
CA ASN A 160 -22.97 -5.32 9.65
C ASN A 160 -22.70 -5.78 8.22
N GLY A 161 -21.85 -5.06 7.48
CA GLY A 161 -21.53 -5.32 6.08
C GLY A 161 -22.44 -4.55 5.10
N GLY A 162 -23.23 -3.60 5.59
CA GLY A 162 -24.04 -2.70 4.78
C GLY A 162 -23.18 -1.61 4.13
N VAL A 163 -23.44 -1.29 2.86
CA VAL A 163 -22.78 -0.18 2.18
C VAL A 163 -23.31 1.14 2.72
N VAL A 164 -22.41 1.97 3.20
CA VAL A 164 -22.70 3.32 3.70
C VAL A 164 -22.48 4.34 2.60
N ASP A 165 -21.37 4.21 1.86
CA ASP A 165 -20.97 5.16 0.83
C ASP A 165 -19.98 4.52 -0.14
N ASP A 166 -19.77 5.14 -1.32
CA ASP A 166 -18.71 4.74 -2.23
C ASP A 166 -18.01 5.98 -2.84
N PHE A 167 -16.73 5.77 -3.17
CA PHE A 167 -15.90 6.76 -3.86
C PHE A 167 -15.44 6.14 -5.18
N ARG A 168 -16.09 6.49 -6.26
CA ARG A 168 -15.78 6.02 -7.61
C ARG A 168 -14.66 6.87 -8.17
N LEU A 169 -13.42 6.40 -8.06
CA LEU A 169 -12.27 7.23 -8.38
C LEU A 169 -12.22 7.65 -9.85
N PHE A 170 -12.83 6.88 -10.74
CA PHE A 170 -12.94 7.22 -12.16
C PHE A 170 -13.72 8.53 -12.39
N ASP A 171 -14.70 8.85 -11.53
CA ASP A 171 -15.46 10.08 -11.59
C ASP A 171 -14.80 11.24 -10.83
N ILE A 172 -13.86 10.93 -9.94
CA ILE A 172 -13.22 11.87 -9.03
C ILE A 172 -11.87 12.35 -9.57
N LEU A 173 -11.07 11.43 -10.13
CA LEU A 173 -9.73 11.69 -10.63
C LEU A 173 -9.69 11.73 -12.17
N ASP A 174 -8.55 12.11 -12.74
CA ASP A 174 -8.33 12.07 -14.18
C ASP A 174 -7.66 10.75 -14.60
N PRO A 175 -8.42 9.77 -15.13
CA PRO A 175 -7.87 8.49 -15.57
C PRO A 175 -6.99 8.62 -16.81
N TYR A 176 -7.02 9.77 -17.49
CA TYR A 176 -6.24 10.05 -18.70
C TYR A 176 -5.10 11.05 -18.45
N ARG A 177 -4.68 11.19 -17.20
CA ARG A 177 -3.51 12.01 -16.87
C ARG A 177 -2.27 11.48 -17.60
N SER A 178 -1.49 12.36 -18.20
CA SER A 178 -0.34 11.97 -19.03
C SER A 178 0.68 11.10 -18.31
N ASN A 179 0.90 11.34 -17.01
CA ASN A 179 1.83 10.57 -16.19
C ASN A 179 1.34 9.13 -15.95
N VAL A 180 0.04 8.97 -15.74
CA VAL A 180 -0.60 7.64 -15.65
C VAL A 180 -0.38 6.88 -16.93
N VAL A 181 -0.58 7.58 -18.05
CA VAL A 181 -0.39 7.05 -19.38
C VAL A 181 1.05 6.56 -19.59
N GLN A 182 2.05 7.34 -19.19
CA GLN A 182 3.46 6.93 -19.27
C GLN A 182 3.75 5.69 -18.40
N ALA A 183 3.30 5.71 -17.15
CA ALA A 183 3.49 4.57 -16.26
C ALA A 183 2.80 3.30 -16.77
N MET A 184 1.70 3.44 -17.48
CA MET A 184 0.93 2.30 -18.02
C MET A 184 1.47 1.81 -19.37
N ASP A 185 2.06 2.68 -20.17
CA ASP A 185 2.64 2.35 -21.46
C ASP A 185 3.70 1.26 -21.37
N GLN A 186 4.46 1.26 -20.30
CA GLN A 186 5.48 0.25 -20.05
C GLN A 186 4.91 -1.15 -19.77
N GLY A 187 3.58 -1.32 -19.85
CA GLY A 187 2.91 -2.60 -19.68
C GLY A 187 2.86 -3.12 -18.26
N ALA A 188 3.20 -2.27 -17.31
CA ALA A 188 3.30 -2.66 -15.92
C ALA A 188 1.94 -2.62 -15.23
N VAL A 189 1.45 -3.77 -14.82
CA VAL A 189 0.36 -3.84 -13.85
C VAL A 189 0.86 -3.46 -12.46
N CYS A 190 2.01 -3.97 -12.06
CA CYS A 190 2.66 -3.69 -10.78
C CYS A 190 4.13 -3.34 -10.94
N LEU A 191 4.82 -3.95 -11.89
CA LEU A 191 6.26 -3.86 -12.08
C LEU A 191 6.59 -4.01 -13.56
N ASN A 192 7.41 -3.12 -14.09
CA ASN A 192 8.05 -3.30 -15.39
C ASN A 192 9.55 -3.58 -15.17
N ILE A 193 9.98 -4.78 -15.52
CA ILE A 193 11.37 -5.22 -15.43
C ILE A 193 12.06 -5.29 -16.79
N ASP A 194 11.35 -4.98 -17.87
CA ASP A 194 11.90 -4.96 -19.23
C ASP A 194 12.67 -3.65 -19.48
N GLU A 195 13.94 -3.63 -19.11
CA GLU A 195 14.79 -2.47 -19.24
C GLU A 195 14.98 -1.99 -20.69
N SER A 196 14.64 -2.82 -21.68
CA SER A 196 14.69 -2.41 -23.08
C SER A 196 13.65 -1.35 -23.43
N LYS A 197 12.63 -1.20 -22.59
CA LYS A 197 11.55 -0.23 -22.75
C LYS A 197 11.80 1.10 -22.01
N SER A 198 12.92 1.23 -21.31
CA SER A 198 13.25 2.47 -20.62
C SER A 198 13.34 3.63 -21.61
N GLY A 199 12.70 4.76 -21.29
CA GLY A 199 12.61 5.94 -22.15
C GLY A 199 11.69 5.80 -23.37
N GLN A 200 10.98 4.66 -23.53
CA GLN A 200 9.99 4.46 -24.59
C GLN A 200 8.58 4.67 -24.03
N THR A 201 7.91 5.67 -24.50
CA THR A 201 6.57 6.04 -24.06
C THR A 201 5.65 6.19 -25.27
N LEU A 202 4.45 5.58 -25.23
CA LEU A 202 3.44 5.81 -26.24
C LEU A 202 2.99 7.28 -26.22
N SER A 203 2.74 7.84 -27.38
CA SER A 203 2.20 9.19 -27.46
C SER A 203 0.75 9.22 -26.92
N ALA A 204 0.33 10.38 -26.45
CA ALA A 204 -1.08 10.59 -26.07
C ALA A 204 -2.05 10.27 -27.23
N GLU A 205 -1.60 10.48 -28.49
CA GLU A 205 -2.36 10.16 -29.69
C GLU A 205 -2.52 8.64 -29.89
N ASP A 206 -1.45 7.88 -29.70
CA ASP A 206 -1.50 6.41 -29.82
C ASP A 206 -2.42 5.80 -28.77
N LEU A 207 -2.36 6.32 -27.55
CA LEU A 207 -3.23 5.90 -26.46
C LEU A 207 -4.70 6.24 -26.73
N ALA A 208 -4.97 7.42 -27.25
CA ALA A 208 -6.32 7.80 -27.66
C ALA A 208 -6.85 6.91 -28.79
N LYS A 209 -6.02 6.51 -29.74
CA LYS A 209 -6.39 5.55 -30.80
C LYS A 209 -6.70 4.18 -30.23
N MET A 210 -5.89 3.70 -29.27
CA MET A 210 -6.13 2.42 -28.59
C MET A 210 -7.44 2.45 -27.80
N ASP A 211 -7.71 3.53 -27.07
CA ASP A 211 -8.96 3.72 -26.31
C ASP A 211 -10.19 3.80 -27.26
N ALA A 212 -10.08 4.51 -28.37
CA ALA A 212 -11.15 4.64 -29.35
C ALA A 212 -11.51 3.29 -29.98
N ASN A 213 -10.55 2.40 -30.16
CA ASN A 213 -10.74 1.05 -30.69
C ASN A 213 -11.17 0.03 -29.63
N GLY A 214 -11.14 0.40 -28.36
CA GLY A 214 -11.54 -0.47 -27.26
C GLY A 214 -13.03 -0.80 -27.28
N GLN A 215 -13.36 -2.11 -27.30
CA GLN A 215 -14.74 -2.57 -27.36
C GLN A 215 -15.56 -2.12 -26.13
N PHE A 216 -14.93 -2.05 -24.97
CA PHE A 216 -15.58 -1.75 -23.70
C PHE A 216 -15.30 -0.33 -23.20
N GLY A 217 -14.53 0.47 -23.92
CA GLY A 217 -14.16 1.81 -23.45
C GLY A 217 -13.18 1.80 -22.26
N ASP A 218 -12.41 0.73 -22.15
CA ASP A 218 -11.32 0.64 -21.18
C ASP A 218 -10.25 1.71 -21.48
N ILE A 219 -9.54 2.13 -20.45
CA ILE A 219 -8.42 3.04 -20.64
C ILE A 219 -7.32 2.33 -21.41
N ALA A 220 -6.78 2.96 -22.46
CA ALA A 220 -5.78 2.37 -23.31
C ALA A 220 -4.45 2.07 -22.60
N GLY A 221 -3.73 1.03 -23.03
CA GLY A 221 -2.35 0.71 -22.63
C GLY A 221 -2.15 -0.62 -21.90
N THR A 222 -3.05 -1.16 -21.09
CA THR A 222 -2.79 -2.33 -20.25
C THR A 222 -3.72 -3.51 -20.43
N GLY A 223 -4.58 -3.52 -21.46
CA GLY A 223 -5.51 -4.62 -21.68
C GLY A 223 -6.72 -4.66 -20.72
N PRO A 224 -7.49 -5.74 -20.73
CA PRO A 224 -8.70 -5.82 -19.92
C PRO A 224 -8.42 -5.69 -18.44
N GLY A 225 -9.24 -4.93 -17.73
CA GLY A 225 -9.12 -4.79 -16.30
C GLY A 225 -8.00 -3.90 -15.84
N ARG A 226 -7.75 -2.90 -16.59
CA ARG A 226 -6.74 -1.92 -16.39
C ARG A 226 -6.71 -1.27 -15.03
N ASN A 227 -5.51 -1.19 -14.51
CA ASN A 227 -5.16 -0.74 -13.17
C ASN A 227 -4.67 0.73 -13.18
N TRP A 228 -5.47 1.63 -13.73
CA TRP A 228 -5.10 3.02 -14.03
C TRP A 228 -4.76 3.86 -12.79
N ALA A 229 -5.36 3.59 -11.64
CA ALA A 229 -5.06 4.26 -10.38
C ALA A 229 -4.19 3.38 -9.47
N HIS A 230 -4.48 2.09 -9.39
CA HIS A 230 -3.77 1.13 -8.54
C HIS A 230 -3.68 1.60 -7.09
N VAL A 231 -4.83 1.77 -6.45
CA VAL A 231 -4.89 2.15 -5.04
C VAL A 231 -4.41 0.99 -4.17
N ASN A 232 -3.47 1.27 -3.28
CA ASN A 232 -2.85 0.27 -2.41
C ASN A 232 -2.96 0.59 -0.92
N SER A 233 -3.45 1.76 -0.55
CA SER A 233 -3.91 2.06 0.81
C SER A 233 -5.05 3.07 0.79
N VAL A 234 -5.90 2.95 1.79
CA VAL A 234 -6.92 3.91 2.16
C VAL A 234 -6.74 4.20 3.64
N ASP A 235 -6.86 5.44 4.04
CA ASP A 235 -6.78 5.87 5.43
C ASP A 235 -7.88 6.90 5.70
N TYR A 236 -8.68 6.68 6.73
CA TYR A 236 -9.76 7.58 7.10
C TYR A 236 -9.25 8.72 7.97
N ASP A 237 -9.54 9.96 7.58
CA ASP A 237 -9.27 11.14 8.40
C ASP A 237 -10.54 11.60 9.15
N PRO A 238 -10.63 11.29 10.45
CA PRO A 238 -11.81 11.62 11.25
C PRO A 238 -11.95 13.13 11.51
N THR A 239 -10.93 13.93 11.26
CA THR A 239 -10.94 15.36 11.57
C THR A 239 -11.82 16.18 10.63
N ASP A 240 -12.07 15.67 9.43
CA ASP A 240 -12.89 16.32 8.41
C ASP A 240 -13.69 15.33 7.54
N ASP A 241 -13.88 14.12 8.06
CA ASP A 241 -14.67 13.04 7.42
C ASP A 241 -14.28 12.82 5.95
N ALA A 242 -12.99 12.56 5.75
CA ALA A 242 -12.38 12.39 4.44
C ALA A 242 -11.58 11.09 4.37
N ILE A 243 -11.26 10.65 3.16
CA ILE A 243 -10.32 9.55 2.95
C ILE A 243 -9.04 10.05 2.30
N ILE A 244 -7.93 9.44 2.67
CA ILE A 244 -6.61 9.62 2.03
C ILE A 244 -6.31 8.32 1.30
N ILE A 245 -6.11 8.37 0.00
CA ILE A 245 -5.73 7.20 -0.79
C ILE A 245 -4.29 7.31 -1.26
N SER A 246 -3.58 6.19 -1.25
CA SER A 246 -2.33 6.04 -1.99
C SER A 246 -2.62 5.34 -3.31
N SER A 247 -2.50 6.08 -4.39
CA SER A 247 -2.69 5.58 -5.75
C SER A 247 -1.34 5.52 -6.44
N ARG A 248 -0.91 4.31 -6.82
CA ARG A 248 0.41 4.07 -7.41
C ARG A 248 0.67 4.95 -8.64
N HIS A 249 -0.35 5.20 -9.45
CA HIS A 249 -0.22 5.94 -10.70
C HIS A 249 -0.72 7.40 -10.63
N GLN A 250 -1.45 7.76 -9.57
CA GLN A 250 -2.02 9.11 -9.41
C GLN A 250 -1.35 9.93 -8.30
N GLY A 251 -0.62 9.27 -7.40
CA GLY A 251 -0.06 9.91 -6.21
C GLY A 251 -0.94 9.72 -4.96
N ILE A 252 -0.74 10.54 -3.95
CA ILE A 252 -1.53 10.50 -2.71
C ILE A 252 -2.60 11.59 -2.80
N VAL A 253 -3.85 11.22 -2.57
CA VAL A 253 -4.98 12.13 -2.77
C VAL A 253 -5.90 12.08 -1.56
N LYS A 254 -6.27 13.25 -1.04
CA LYS A 254 -7.33 13.39 -0.05
C LYS A 254 -8.65 13.75 -0.72
N ILE A 255 -9.70 13.00 -0.40
CA ILE A 255 -11.03 13.12 -1.00
C ILE A 255 -12.05 13.33 0.11
N GLY A 256 -12.84 14.37 0.00
CA GLY A 256 -13.92 14.68 0.94
C GLY A 256 -15.15 13.81 0.73
N ARG A 257 -16.05 13.80 1.71
CA ARG A 257 -17.34 13.12 1.64
C ARG A 257 -18.20 13.59 0.45
N ASP A 258 -18.00 14.83 0.01
CA ASP A 258 -18.63 15.42 -1.18
C ASP A 258 -18.02 14.94 -2.51
N LYS A 259 -17.12 13.94 -2.46
CA LYS A 259 -16.42 13.34 -3.61
C LYS A 259 -15.48 14.31 -4.33
N LYS A 260 -15.12 15.41 -3.68
CA LYS A 260 -14.17 16.37 -4.24
C LYS A 260 -12.77 16.15 -3.70
N VAL A 261 -11.80 16.30 -4.58
CA VAL A 261 -10.39 16.32 -4.21
C VAL A 261 -10.10 17.53 -3.35
N LYS A 262 -9.60 17.31 -2.13
CA LYS A 262 -9.16 18.36 -1.22
C LYS A 262 -7.74 18.80 -1.55
N TRP A 263 -6.83 17.85 -1.68
CA TRP A 263 -5.44 18.08 -2.10
C TRP A 263 -4.84 16.84 -2.77
N ILE A 264 -3.75 17.05 -3.50
CA ILE A 264 -2.97 16.04 -4.20
C ILE A 264 -1.50 16.21 -3.81
N LEU A 265 -0.87 15.14 -3.36
CA LEU A 265 0.57 15.03 -3.17
C LEU A 265 1.15 14.15 -4.28
N ALA A 266 1.57 14.78 -5.34
CA ALA A 266 2.20 14.17 -6.51
C ALA A 266 2.90 15.24 -7.32
N SER A 267 3.79 14.85 -8.26
CA SER A 267 4.34 15.77 -9.26
C SER A 267 3.21 16.56 -9.94
N PRO A 268 3.38 17.87 -10.16
CA PRO A 268 2.35 18.73 -10.77
C PRO A 268 2.09 18.41 -12.23
N GLU A 269 2.97 17.64 -12.88
CA GLU A 269 2.89 17.40 -14.32
C GLU A 269 1.68 16.55 -14.72
N GLY A 270 1.12 16.88 -15.87
CA GLY A 270 0.05 16.15 -16.51
C GLY A 270 -1.33 16.33 -15.88
N TRP A 271 -1.49 17.06 -14.80
CA TRP A 271 -2.80 17.37 -14.24
C TRP A 271 -3.52 18.44 -15.06
N LYS A 272 -4.78 18.16 -15.41
CA LYS A 272 -5.68 19.13 -16.04
C LYS A 272 -6.14 20.19 -15.05
N LYS A 273 -6.68 21.30 -15.56
CA LYS A 273 -7.31 22.36 -14.76
C LYS A 273 -8.37 21.76 -13.83
N GLY A 274 -8.41 22.24 -12.60
CA GLY A 274 -9.29 21.72 -11.52
C GLY A 274 -8.55 20.75 -10.60
N TRP A 275 -7.77 19.84 -11.13
CA TRP A 275 -6.87 18.99 -10.31
C TRP A 275 -5.52 19.64 -10.08
N ALA A 276 -4.94 20.30 -11.08
CA ALA A 276 -3.67 21.01 -10.95
C ALA A 276 -3.66 22.02 -9.80
N GLU A 277 -4.80 22.67 -9.56
CA GLU A 277 -4.99 23.64 -8.47
C GLU A 277 -5.05 22.99 -7.07
N LYS A 278 -5.14 21.66 -7.02
CA LYS A 278 -5.17 20.86 -5.79
C LYS A 278 -3.83 20.23 -5.43
N VAL A 279 -2.85 20.36 -6.32
CA VAL A 279 -1.49 19.86 -6.05
C VAL A 279 -0.85 20.72 -4.97
N LEU A 280 -0.30 20.05 -3.95
CA LEU A 280 0.39 20.71 -2.84
C LEU A 280 1.69 21.38 -3.33
N THR A 281 1.99 22.54 -2.77
CA THR A 281 3.25 23.26 -3.04
C THR A 281 4.33 22.78 -2.09
N PRO A 282 5.45 22.23 -2.58
CA PRO A 282 6.60 21.91 -1.74
C PRO A 282 7.20 23.14 -1.07
N VAL A 283 7.53 23.00 0.21
CA VAL A 283 8.19 24.07 0.98
C VAL A 283 9.37 23.51 1.78
N ASP A 284 10.32 24.39 2.07
CA ASP A 284 11.41 24.09 3.00
C ASP A 284 10.93 24.23 4.49
N HIS A 285 11.82 23.95 5.43
CA HIS A 285 11.52 24.01 6.87
C HIS A 285 11.15 25.43 7.36
N ASN A 286 11.42 26.48 6.58
CA ASN A 286 11.00 27.86 6.86
C ASN A 286 9.66 28.21 6.19
N GLY A 287 9.05 27.26 5.48
CA GLY A 287 7.82 27.47 4.72
C GLY A 287 8.02 28.21 3.39
N LYS A 288 9.26 28.35 2.92
CA LYS A 288 9.56 28.97 1.61
C LYS A 288 9.30 27.94 0.49
N PRO A 289 8.57 28.31 -0.58
CA PRO A 289 8.35 27.42 -1.72
C PRO A 289 9.65 26.91 -2.34
N ILE A 290 9.70 25.62 -2.61
CA ILE A 290 10.78 24.93 -3.31
C ILE A 290 10.42 24.91 -4.80
N LYS A 291 11.39 25.28 -5.64
CA LYS A 291 11.22 25.21 -7.08
C LYS A 291 11.31 23.77 -7.57
N CYS A 292 10.31 23.35 -8.34
CA CYS A 292 10.27 22.05 -9.01
C CYS A 292 10.08 22.24 -10.51
N GLU A 293 10.93 21.61 -11.31
CA GLU A 293 10.84 21.60 -12.78
C GLU A 293 11.06 20.19 -13.30
N ASN A 294 10.26 19.77 -14.28
CA ASN A 294 10.33 18.43 -14.88
C ASN A 294 10.36 17.31 -13.81
N SER A 295 9.44 17.38 -12.86
CA SER A 295 9.32 16.44 -11.74
C SER A 295 10.53 16.40 -10.78
N LYS A 296 11.50 17.28 -10.92
CA LYS A 296 12.66 17.42 -10.02
C LYS A 296 12.51 18.67 -9.18
N CYS A 297 12.77 18.54 -7.90
CA CYS A 297 12.72 19.66 -6.96
C CYS A 297 14.11 20.03 -6.45
N GLU A 298 14.30 21.31 -6.15
CA GLU A 298 15.53 21.80 -5.51
C GLU A 298 15.55 21.39 -4.02
N GLY A 299 16.75 21.32 -3.45
CA GLY A 299 16.92 21.05 -2.01
C GLY A 299 16.61 19.62 -1.58
N SER A 300 15.91 19.46 -0.45
CA SER A 300 15.69 18.18 0.22
C SER A 300 14.32 17.57 -0.06
N PHE A 301 13.49 18.17 -0.91
CA PHE A 301 12.18 17.65 -1.25
C PHE A 301 12.23 16.78 -2.51
N ASP A 302 11.58 15.62 -2.48
CA ASP A 302 11.27 14.84 -3.68
C ASP A 302 9.85 14.28 -3.59
N TRP A 303 9.21 14.13 -4.74
CA TRP A 303 7.92 13.48 -4.88
C TRP A 303 8.03 11.98 -4.59
N SER A 304 6.97 11.38 -4.09
CA SER A 304 6.86 9.92 -4.06
C SER A 304 6.42 9.39 -5.42
N TRP A 305 7.00 8.25 -5.80
CA TRP A 305 6.82 7.65 -7.13
C TRP A 305 6.37 6.21 -6.98
N THR A 306 5.23 5.91 -7.59
CA THR A 306 4.63 4.55 -7.54
C THR A 306 4.52 4.01 -6.12
N GLN A 307 4.31 4.88 -5.15
CA GLN A 307 4.34 4.60 -3.73
C GLN A 307 3.33 3.53 -3.31
N HIS A 308 3.68 2.82 -2.25
CA HIS A 308 2.77 2.00 -1.47
C HIS A 308 2.56 2.65 -0.11
N THR A 309 1.30 2.63 0.29
CA THR A 309 0.79 3.17 1.55
C THR A 309 0.98 4.68 1.72
N ALA A 310 0.05 5.28 2.38
CA ALA A 310 0.12 6.62 2.91
C ALA A 310 -0.77 6.65 4.15
N TRP A 311 -0.14 6.69 5.32
CA TRP A 311 -0.83 6.59 6.59
C TRP A 311 -0.70 7.89 7.35
N ARG A 312 -1.82 8.41 7.81
CA ARG A 312 -1.86 9.52 8.74
C ARG A 312 -1.25 9.09 10.07
N ILE A 313 -0.42 9.95 10.65
CA ILE A 313 0.13 9.76 11.99
C ILE A 313 -0.81 10.51 12.94
N ASP A 314 -1.70 9.78 13.60
CA ASP A 314 -2.82 10.35 14.36
C ASP A 314 -2.37 11.26 15.50
N SER A 315 -1.43 10.81 16.32
CA SER A 315 -0.91 11.57 17.47
C SER A 315 -0.19 12.85 17.07
N LYS A 316 0.32 12.95 15.84
CA LYS A 316 1.05 14.11 15.35
C LYS A 316 0.20 15.00 14.43
N SER A 317 -1.00 14.55 14.05
CA SER A 317 -1.88 15.23 13.10
C SER A 317 -3.07 15.91 13.77
N ASN A 318 -3.56 16.94 13.13
CA ASN A 318 -4.81 17.62 13.52
C ASN A 318 -5.55 18.10 12.26
N LYS A 319 -6.65 18.84 12.43
CA LYS A 319 -7.48 19.33 11.35
C LYS A 319 -6.72 20.17 10.30
N ASP A 320 -5.71 20.91 10.72
CA ASP A 320 -5.01 21.87 9.86
C ASP A 320 -3.69 21.30 9.31
N VAL A 321 -3.02 20.47 10.09
CA VAL A 321 -1.72 19.91 9.77
C VAL A 321 -1.76 18.40 9.88
N LEU A 322 -1.39 17.71 8.79
CA LEU A 322 -1.26 16.27 8.72
C LEU A 322 0.20 15.86 8.63
N TYR A 323 0.53 14.76 9.28
CA TYR A 323 1.77 14.01 9.08
C TYR A 323 1.43 12.70 8.41
N LEU A 324 2.06 12.42 7.27
CA LEU A 324 1.88 11.18 6.52
C LEU A 324 3.18 10.40 6.46
N SER A 325 3.12 9.12 6.81
CA SER A 325 4.18 8.16 6.53
C SER A 325 3.92 7.48 5.20
N VAL A 326 4.92 7.47 4.31
CA VAL A 326 4.80 6.99 2.93
C VAL A 326 5.97 6.08 2.60
N PHE A 327 5.71 4.99 1.91
CA PHE A 327 6.74 4.17 1.28
C PHE A 327 6.82 4.51 -0.21
N ASP A 328 7.87 5.22 -0.61
CA ASP A 328 8.14 5.61 -1.99
C ASP A 328 8.92 4.50 -2.71
N ASN A 329 8.22 3.69 -3.51
CA ASN A 329 8.84 2.58 -4.24
C ASN A 329 9.86 3.02 -5.28
N GLY A 330 9.60 4.14 -5.95
CA GLY A 330 10.51 4.69 -6.96
C GLY A 330 10.52 3.97 -8.31
N ASP A 331 9.56 3.07 -8.58
CA ASP A 331 9.53 2.26 -9.82
C ASP A 331 9.27 3.08 -11.10
N ALA A 332 8.62 4.23 -10.97
CA ALA A 332 8.48 5.19 -12.07
C ALA A 332 9.08 6.57 -11.71
N ARG A 333 10.20 6.56 -10.99
CA ARG A 333 10.85 7.80 -10.53
C ARG A 333 11.18 8.72 -11.70
N GLY A 334 10.79 9.98 -11.55
CA GLY A 334 10.99 10.99 -12.59
C GLY A 334 10.22 10.70 -13.89
N MET A 335 9.18 9.87 -13.84
CA MET A 335 8.38 9.41 -14.98
C MET A 335 9.05 8.34 -15.84
N GLU A 336 10.15 7.77 -15.38
CA GLU A 336 10.85 6.68 -16.07
C GLU A 336 10.42 5.32 -15.50
N GLN A 337 9.92 4.43 -16.36
CA GLN A 337 9.58 3.05 -15.97
C GLN A 337 10.00 2.06 -17.06
N PRO A 338 10.97 1.17 -16.78
CA PRO A 338 11.70 1.03 -15.50
C PRO A 338 12.58 2.25 -15.21
N PRO A 339 12.87 2.52 -13.93
CA PRO A 339 13.70 3.66 -13.56
C PRO A 339 15.12 3.52 -14.08
N LEU A 340 15.76 4.64 -14.37
CA LEU A 340 17.17 4.67 -14.76
C LEU A 340 18.06 4.10 -13.65
N PRO A 341 19.28 3.62 -13.95
CA PRO A 341 20.14 2.98 -12.96
C PRO A 341 20.40 3.78 -11.69
N ASP A 342 20.59 5.08 -11.81
CA ASP A 342 20.81 6.02 -10.70
C ASP A 342 19.52 6.38 -9.93
N MET A 343 18.36 5.99 -10.46
CA MET A 343 17.04 6.20 -9.86
C MET A 343 16.52 4.95 -9.13
N LYS A 344 17.25 3.84 -9.15
CA LYS A 344 16.86 2.56 -8.52
C LYS A 344 17.11 2.59 -7.01
N TYR A 345 16.28 3.35 -6.30
CA TYR A 345 16.21 3.37 -4.85
C TYR A 345 14.75 3.58 -4.41
N SER A 346 14.40 3.01 -3.28
CA SER A 346 13.15 3.26 -2.59
C SER A 346 13.40 4.10 -1.35
N ARG A 347 12.36 4.73 -0.81
CA ARG A 347 12.47 5.57 0.38
C ARG A 347 11.29 5.37 1.32
N ALA A 348 11.57 5.43 2.61
CA ALA A 348 10.56 5.73 3.62
C ALA A 348 10.57 7.25 3.85
N VAL A 349 9.42 7.89 3.80
CA VAL A 349 9.32 9.36 3.85
C VAL A 349 8.23 9.77 4.84
N ILE A 350 8.46 10.88 5.56
CA ILE A 350 7.42 11.57 6.29
C ILE A 350 7.20 12.94 5.66
N TYR A 351 5.96 13.16 5.25
CA TYR A 351 5.50 14.46 4.77
C TYR A 351 4.63 15.13 5.84
N LYS A 352 4.88 16.44 6.03
CA LYS A 352 4.02 17.33 6.82
C LYS A 352 3.25 18.24 5.89
N ILE A 353 1.93 18.18 5.96
CA ILE A 353 1.01 18.91 5.07
C ILE A 353 0.26 19.97 5.86
N ASP A 354 0.41 21.24 5.48
CA ASP A 354 -0.45 22.32 5.94
C ASP A 354 -1.64 22.43 4.98
N GLN A 355 -2.79 21.91 5.41
CA GLN A 355 -3.99 21.84 4.58
C GLN A 355 -4.60 23.21 4.26
N LYS A 356 -4.39 24.21 5.12
CA LYS A 356 -4.86 25.57 4.89
C LYS A 356 -4.02 26.32 3.87
N LYS A 357 -2.70 26.14 3.94
CA LYS A 357 -1.78 26.79 3.01
C LYS A 357 -1.59 26.00 1.71
N MET A 358 -2.09 24.77 1.66
CA MET A 358 -1.88 23.84 0.54
C MET A 358 -0.38 23.62 0.27
N THR A 359 0.41 23.42 1.34
CA THR A 359 1.84 23.18 1.28
C THR A 359 2.23 21.84 1.86
N VAL A 360 3.37 21.32 1.41
CA VAL A 360 3.95 20.08 1.90
C VAL A 360 5.45 20.25 2.15
N GLU A 361 5.89 19.80 3.32
CA GLU A 361 7.29 19.73 3.73
C GLU A 361 7.70 18.26 3.87
N GLN A 362 8.84 17.88 3.29
CA GLN A 362 9.45 16.58 3.56
C GLN A 362 10.32 16.74 4.81
N ILE A 363 9.94 16.09 5.91
CA ILE A 363 10.59 16.28 7.21
C ILE A 363 11.54 15.14 7.59
N TRP A 364 11.45 14.00 6.95
CA TRP A 364 12.31 12.85 7.17
C TRP A 364 12.32 11.94 5.95
N GLU A 365 13.45 11.34 5.67
CA GLU A 365 13.59 10.24 4.72
C GLU A 365 14.72 9.29 5.10
N VAL A 366 14.62 8.05 4.65
CA VAL A 366 15.67 7.04 4.65
C VAL A 366 15.50 6.14 3.43
N GLY A 367 16.63 5.68 2.84
CA GLY A 367 16.61 4.70 1.76
C GLY A 367 17.35 5.12 0.50
N LYS A 368 17.41 6.39 0.16
CA LYS A 368 18.13 6.87 -1.03
C LYS A 368 19.60 6.47 -0.96
N GLU A 369 20.23 6.65 0.16
CA GLU A 369 21.63 6.31 0.44
C GLU A 369 21.87 4.80 0.49
N LEU A 370 20.83 4.00 0.73
CA LEU A 370 20.91 2.54 0.75
C LEU A 370 20.94 1.95 -0.66
N GLY A 371 20.48 2.70 -1.65
CA GLY A 371 20.54 2.35 -3.06
C GLY A 371 19.82 1.06 -3.44
N HIS A 372 20.32 0.41 -4.50
CA HIS A 372 19.71 -0.77 -5.09
C HIS A 372 19.52 -1.98 -4.12
N PRO A 373 20.40 -2.27 -3.17
CA PRO A 373 20.17 -3.37 -2.22
C PRO A 373 18.86 -3.28 -1.45
N TYR A 374 18.34 -2.07 -1.24
CA TYR A 374 17.04 -1.79 -0.60
C TYR A 374 15.95 -1.36 -1.58
N PHE A 375 16.25 -1.38 -2.88
CA PHE A 375 15.25 -1.03 -3.90
C PHE A 375 14.10 -2.02 -3.88
N SER A 376 12.93 -1.52 -3.54
CA SER A 376 11.67 -2.27 -3.41
C SER A 376 10.62 -1.66 -4.33
N PRO A 377 10.66 -1.95 -5.65
CA PRO A 377 9.83 -1.28 -6.65
C PRO A 377 8.34 -1.60 -6.54
N VAL A 378 7.97 -2.67 -5.82
CA VAL A 378 6.58 -3.05 -5.56
C VAL A 378 6.37 -3.39 -4.10
N THR A 379 5.14 -3.20 -3.62
CA THR A 379 4.76 -3.43 -2.22
C THR A 379 5.60 -2.62 -1.22
N GLY A 380 5.57 -2.95 0.04
CA GLY A 380 6.29 -2.18 1.07
C GLY A 380 5.39 -1.30 1.92
N LEU A 381 5.95 -0.80 3.02
CA LEU A 381 5.17 -0.04 3.99
C LEU A 381 6.08 0.85 4.82
N THR A 382 5.59 2.02 5.17
CA THR A 382 6.14 2.89 6.21
C THR A 382 5.02 3.20 7.21
N LYS A 383 5.18 2.83 8.46
CA LYS A 383 4.16 3.02 9.50
C LYS A 383 4.78 3.59 10.76
N TYR A 384 4.17 4.63 11.31
CA TYR A 384 4.53 5.14 12.62
C TYR A 384 3.97 4.25 13.73
N MET A 385 4.78 4.02 14.74
CA MET A 385 4.45 3.20 15.90
C MET A 385 4.34 4.11 17.14
N GLU A 386 3.11 4.33 17.55
CA GLU A 386 2.74 5.25 18.63
C GLU A 386 3.33 4.84 19.98
N ASP A 387 3.46 3.55 20.23
CA ASP A 387 3.90 2.98 21.51
C ASP A 387 5.39 3.20 21.80
N THR A 388 6.19 3.37 20.76
CA THR A 388 7.66 3.51 20.87
C THR A 388 8.21 4.79 20.27
N ASP A 389 7.37 5.65 19.68
CA ASP A 389 7.77 6.84 18.91
C ASP A 389 8.82 6.50 17.85
N THR A 390 8.52 5.45 17.06
CA THR A 390 9.42 4.94 16.04
C THR A 390 8.73 4.81 14.70
N MET A 391 9.52 4.65 13.63
CA MET A 391 9.07 4.38 12.27
C MET A 391 9.42 2.95 11.90
N MET A 392 8.40 2.12 11.62
CA MET A 392 8.59 0.84 10.96
C MET A 392 8.66 1.04 9.45
N VAL A 393 9.66 0.44 8.82
CA VAL A 393 9.81 0.41 7.36
C VAL A 393 9.96 -1.03 6.90
N TYR A 394 9.12 -1.42 5.94
CA TYR A 394 9.18 -2.73 5.31
C TYR A 394 9.64 -2.61 3.86
N TRP A 395 10.87 -3.04 3.60
CA TRP A 395 11.50 -3.12 2.29
C TRP A 395 11.16 -4.48 1.66
N SER A 396 9.97 -4.60 1.15
CA SER A 396 9.33 -5.89 0.84
C SER A 396 9.96 -6.68 -0.30
N THR A 397 10.55 -5.99 -1.25
CA THR A 397 11.18 -6.58 -2.44
C THR A 397 12.60 -6.07 -2.63
N ALA A 398 13.30 -5.87 -1.51
CA ALA A 398 14.65 -5.33 -1.49
C ALA A 398 15.60 -6.07 -2.44
N GLY A 399 16.23 -5.31 -3.33
CA GLY A 399 17.15 -5.82 -4.35
C GLY A 399 16.47 -6.39 -5.60
N LEU A 400 15.16 -6.15 -5.79
CA LEU A 400 14.46 -6.62 -6.97
C LEU A 400 14.94 -5.91 -8.24
N GLY A 401 15.09 -6.71 -9.29
CA GLY A 401 15.55 -6.24 -10.60
C GLY A 401 17.07 -6.33 -10.78
N ALA A 402 17.53 -5.92 -11.95
CA ALA A 402 18.96 -5.92 -12.24
C ALA A 402 19.68 -4.85 -11.44
N SER A 403 20.77 -5.22 -10.80
CA SER A 403 21.71 -4.25 -10.25
C SER A 403 22.21 -3.32 -11.36
N PRO A 404 22.44 -2.02 -11.08
CA PRO A 404 23.04 -1.09 -12.05
C PRO A 404 24.33 -1.59 -12.69
N GLU A 405 25.05 -2.46 -11.98
CA GLU A 405 26.33 -3.06 -12.41
C GLU A 405 26.17 -4.33 -13.23
N LYS A 406 25.00 -4.96 -13.23
CA LYS A 406 24.75 -6.25 -13.90
C LYS A 406 23.74 -6.09 -15.00
N LYS A 407 24.13 -6.30 -16.23
CA LYS A 407 23.23 -6.42 -17.38
C LYS A 407 22.52 -7.78 -17.34
N GLY A 408 21.21 -7.81 -17.26
CA GLY A 408 20.38 -8.99 -17.46
C GLY A 408 19.17 -9.08 -16.51
N ASN A 409 18.04 -9.50 -17.08
CA ASN A 409 16.73 -9.69 -16.43
C ASN A 409 16.68 -10.92 -15.48
N LYS A 410 17.63 -11.11 -14.61
CA LYS A 410 17.47 -12.15 -13.58
C LYS A 410 16.94 -11.48 -12.32
N LEU A 411 15.73 -11.86 -11.94
CA LEU A 411 15.23 -11.67 -10.58
C LEU A 411 16.31 -12.25 -9.65
N GLY A 412 17.00 -11.36 -8.94
CA GLY A 412 17.92 -11.77 -7.90
C GLY A 412 17.17 -12.44 -6.75
N ARG A 413 17.90 -13.01 -5.80
CA ARG A 413 17.31 -13.42 -4.53
C ARG A 413 16.77 -12.18 -3.83
N LEU A 414 15.53 -12.25 -3.38
CA LEU A 414 14.90 -11.19 -2.62
C LEU A 414 15.16 -11.41 -1.13
N ASN A 415 15.54 -10.37 -0.47
CA ASN A 415 15.77 -10.38 0.96
C ASN A 415 15.04 -9.21 1.60
N PRO A 416 13.72 -9.32 1.84
CA PRO A 416 12.97 -8.28 2.50
C PRO A 416 13.56 -7.91 3.85
N HIS A 417 13.50 -6.63 4.19
CA HIS A 417 13.91 -6.11 5.49
C HIS A 417 12.71 -5.52 6.23
N ILE A 418 12.62 -5.81 7.51
CA ILE A 418 11.76 -5.10 8.45
C ILE A 418 12.68 -4.28 9.35
N CYS A 419 12.66 -2.96 9.17
CA CYS A 419 13.48 -2.04 9.94
C CYS A 419 12.63 -1.20 10.88
N GLU A 420 13.18 -0.82 12.03
CA GLU A 420 12.59 0.14 12.94
C GLU A 420 13.58 1.27 13.21
N TYR A 421 13.14 2.51 13.04
CA TYR A 421 13.96 3.72 13.22
C TYR A 421 13.33 4.58 14.32
N LYS A 422 14.12 5.17 15.21
CA LYS A 422 13.62 6.20 16.10
C LYS A 422 13.18 7.42 15.28
N TRP A 423 12.19 8.12 15.80
CA TRP A 423 11.69 9.32 15.13
C TRP A 423 12.83 10.29 14.81
N GLY A 424 12.93 10.66 13.53
CA GLY A 424 13.95 11.60 13.02
C GLY A 424 15.34 11.00 12.80
N GLU A 425 15.61 9.74 13.18
CA GLU A 425 16.89 9.07 12.98
C GLU A 425 16.88 8.23 11.69
N THR A 426 18.06 8.02 11.09
CA THR A 426 18.24 7.24 9.86
C THR A 426 19.01 5.94 10.08
N THR A 427 19.48 5.68 11.28
CA THR A 427 20.09 4.41 11.66
C THR A 427 19.03 3.52 12.29
N PRO A 428 18.78 2.31 11.75
CA PRO A 428 17.78 1.42 12.32
C PRO A 428 18.21 0.90 13.68
N VAL A 429 17.27 0.79 14.60
CA VAL A 429 17.45 0.13 15.92
C VAL A 429 17.03 -1.34 15.86
N VAL A 430 16.27 -1.71 14.84
CA VAL A 430 15.93 -3.09 14.45
C VAL A 430 16.12 -3.23 12.95
N ASP A 431 16.76 -4.31 12.52
CA ASP A 431 16.83 -4.74 11.11
C ASP A 431 16.69 -6.26 11.05
N ILE A 432 15.54 -6.73 10.61
CA ILE A 432 15.24 -8.15 10.42
C ILE A 432 15.27 -8.47 8.94
N VAL A 433 16.12 -9.38 8.53
CA VAL A 433 16.24 -9.82 7.15
C VAL A 433 15.50 -11.15 6.96
N LEU A 434 14.60 -11.19 5.99
CA LEU A 434 13.90 -12.39 5.59
C LEU A 434 14.55 -12.96 4.34
N TRP A 435 15.36 -14.02 4.50
CA TRP A 435 16.19 -14.54 3.43
C TRP A 435 15.42 -15.35 2.38
N ASP A 436 15.76 -15.13 1.11
CA ASP A 436 15.25 -15.90 -0.04
C ASP A 436 13.73 -15.98 -0.10
N THR A 437 13.03 -14.90 0.23
CA THR A 437 11.58 -14.90 0.29
C THR A 437 10.98 -13.66 -0.37
N PHE A 438 9.67 -13.67 -0.52
CA PHE A 438 8.87 -12.56 -0.97
C PHE A 438 7.76 -12.31 0.05
N GLY A 439 7.50 -11.06 0.37
CA GLY A 439 6.39 -10.72 1.25
C GLY A 439 5.60 -9.55 0.70
N TYR A 440 4.29 -9.52 0.98
CA TYR A 440 3.42 -8.45 0.53
C TYR A 440 3.35 -7.31 1.54
N GLN A 441 3.01 -7.62 2.78
CA GLN A 441 2.85 -6.64 3.86
C GLN A 441 3.52 -7.11 5.14
N ALA A 442 3.99 -6.15 5.91
CA ALA A 442 4.36 -6.32 7.30
C ALA A 442 3.76 -5.13 8.08
N PHE A 443 3.12 -5.40 9.21
CA PHE A 443 2.52 -4.37 10.05
C PHE A 443 2.99 -4.50 11.49
N PRO A 444 3.02 -3.40 12.25
CA PRO A 444 3.12 -3.49 13.68
C PRO A 444 1.93 -4.26 14.25
N ILE A 445 2.17 -5.07 15.28
CA ILE A 445 1.11 -5.78 15.99
C ILE A 445 1.25 -5.54 17.48
N ASN A 446 0.11 -5.41 18.15
CA ASN A 446 0.02 -5.33 19.60
C ASN A 446 -0.80 -6.52 20.12
N LEU A 447 -0.14 -7.49 20.74
CA LEU A 447 -0.79 -8.67 21.26
C LEU A 447 -1.63 -8.40 22.51
N GLU A 448 -1.35 -7.36 23.29
CA GLU A 448 -2.17 -7.03 24.45
C GLU A 448 -3.61 -6.71 24.05
N LYS A 449 -3.81 -6.06 22.91
CA LYS A 449 -5.17 -5.82 22.39
C LYS A 449 -5.97 -7.09 22.14
N ALA A 450 -5.31 -8.19 21.80
CA ALA A 450 -5.96 -9.46 21.48
C ALA A 450 -6.47 -10.22 22.69
N PHE A 451 -6.00 -9.86 23.87
CA PHE A 451 -6.30 -10.57 25.13
C PHE A 451 -6.99 -9.68 26.18
N THR A 452 -7.28 -8.44 25.85
CA THR A 452 -8.16 -7.62 26.70
C THR A 452 -9.56 -8.20 26.62
N LEU A 453 -9.96 -8.85 27.69
CA LEU A 453 -11.36 -9.25 27.91
C LEU A 453 -12.14 -7.95 28.21
N ASN A 454 -12.84 -7.45 27.21
CA ASN A 454 -13.88 -6.45 27.39
C ASN A 454 -15.21 -7.14 27.60
#